data_27320ad45e65561f4299af091e897b30
#
_entry.id   27320ad45e65561f4299af091e897b30
#
_cell.length_a   1.000
_cell.length_b   1.000
_cell.length_c   1.000
_cell.angle_alpha   90.00
_cell.angle_beta   90.00
_cell.angle_gamma   90.00
#
_symmetry.space_group_name_H-M   'P 1'
#
loop_
_entity.id
_entity.type
_entity.pdbx_description
1 polymer ?
#
loop_
_entity_poly.entity_id
_entity_poly.type
_entity_poly.pdbx_seq_one_letter_code
_entity_poly.pdbx_strand_id
1 'polypeptide(L)'
;MTEIIAIKFKKDGRIYYFDPNGNTFHDGERVVVETSKGVECGFASGENRNIPDSKIVAPLKKVLRSATPSDLKKVEENEKKALLAFDYCEEQISKLGLDMKLIDVEISFDSGKMLFFFTSDGRVDFRELVKILAANYKTRIELRQIGVRDEAKLLGGLGICGQPFCCSRFLDDFQPVSIKMAKEQGLSLNPVKFSGSCGRLMCCLKYEQDAYEYLNSITPSPGSIVKTPDG
;
A
#
# COMPACT_ATOMS: atom_id res chain seq x y z
N MET A 1 -18.63 19.42 -12.89
CA MET A 1 -18.36 17.97 -13.02
C MET A 1 -17.08 17.79 -13.80
N THR A 2 -16.13 17.05 -13.27
CA THR A 2 -14.82 16.82 -13.90
C THR A 2 -14.72 15.36 -14.33
N GLU A 3 -14.25 15.14 -15.56
CA GLU A 3 -13.96 13.81 -16.07
C GLU A 3 -12.68 13.27 -15.46
N ILE A 4 -12.72 12.03 -15.02
CA ILE A 4 -11.59 11.32 -14.40
C ILE A 4 -11.44 9.92 -14.95
N ILE A 5 -10.23 9.40 -14.83
CA ILE A 5 -9.92 7.98 -15.01
C ILE A 5 -9.29 7.43 -13.74
N ALA A 6 -9.70 6.23 -13.34
CA ALA A 6 -9.13 5.50 -12.22
C ALA A 6 -7.94 4.67 -12.70
N ILE A 7 -6.79 4.78 -12.05
CA ILE A 7 -5.55 4.08 -12.44
C ILE A 7 -4.96 3.35 -11.24
N LYS A 8 -4.47 2.15 -11.48
CA LYS A 8 -3.69 1.33 -10.55
C LYS A 8 -2.28 1.13 -11.07
N PHE A 9 -1.30 1.08 -10.18
CA PHE A 9 0.10 0.78 -10.51
C PHE A 9 0.48 -0.69 -10.22
N LYS A 10 -0.23 -1.33 -9.28
CA LYS A 10 -0.12 -2.78 -8.98
C LYS A 10 -1.51 -3.40 -9.09
N LYS A 11 -1.62 -4.68 -9.48
CA LYS A 11 -2.89 -5.39 -9.74
C LYS A 11 -3.89 -5.27 -8.59
N ASP A 12 -3.44 -5.46 -7.37
CA ASP A 12 -4.23 -5.34 -6.14
C ASP A 12 -3.96 -4.04 -5.38
N GLY A 13 -3.39 -3.05 -6.08
CA GLY A 13 -2.98 -1.77 -5.52
C GLY A 13 -4.13 -0.77 -5.38
N ARG A 14 -3.80 0.34 -4.71
CA ARG A 14 -4.70 1.49 -4.55
C ARG A 14 -5.07 2.10 -5.89
N ILE A 15 -6.30 2.60 -5.96
CA ILE A 15 -6.82 3.38 -7.09
C ILE A 15 -6.44 4.86 -6.89
N TYR A 16 -5.91 5.46 -7.95
CA TYR A 16 -5.63 6.89 -8.02
C TYR A 16 -6.44 7.49 -9.17
N TYR A 17 -6.88 8.72 -8.98
CA TYR A 17 -7.68 9.42 -10.00
C TYR A 17 -6.82 10.42 -10.76
N PHE A 18 -6.95 10.41 -12.08
CA PHE A 18 -6.21 11.24 -13.00
C PHE A 18 -7.16 11.97 -13.95
N ASP A 19 -6.70 13.10 -14.48
CA ASP A 19 -7.32 13.78 -15.61
C ASP A 19 -7.00 12.98 -16.88
N PRO A 20 -8.00 12.47 -17.62
CA PRO A 20 -7.77 11.72 -18.87
C PRO A 20 -7.18 12.57 -19.98
N ASN A 21 -7.08 13.91 -19.82
CA ASN A 21 -6.49 14.86 -20.77
C ASN A 21 -7.11 14.76 -22.18
N GLY A 22 -8.43 14.60 -22.25
CA GLY A 22 -9.18 14.50 -23.50
C GLY A 22 -9.11 13.14 -24.22
N ASN A 23 -8.51 12.13 -23.59
CA ASN A 23 -8.47 10.76 -24.13
C ASN A 23 -9.53 9.89 -23.46
N THR A 24 -9.98 8.86 -24.17
CA THR A 24 -10.85 7.82 -23.62
C THR A 24 -10.05 6.54 -23.42
N PHE A 25 -10.19 5.92 -22.24
CA PHE A 25 -9.49 4.70 -21.87
C PHE A 25 -10.48 3.61 -21.48
N HIS A 26 -10.10 2.36 -21.72
CA HIS A 26 -10.88 1.19 -21.37
C HIS A 26 -10.28 0.45 -20.17
N ASP A 27 -11.12 -0.35 -19.50
CA ASP A 27 -10.67 -1.16 -18.36
C ASP A 27 -9.51 -2.08 -18.74
N GLY A 28 -8.47 -2.09 -17.90
CA GLY A 28 -7.24 -2.86 -18.13
C GLY A 28 -6.24 -2.24 -19.12
N GLU A 29 -6.58 -1.13 -19.78
CA GLU A 29 -5.66 -0.46 -20.71
C GLU A 29 -4.42 0.06 -19.97
N ARG A 30 -3.23 -0.18 -20.53
CA ARG A 30 -1.97 0.34 -19.99
C ARG A 30 -1.77 1.79 -20.41
N VAL A 31 -1.47 2.62 -19.43
CA VAL A 31 -1.34 4.08 -19.60
C VAL A 31 -0.07 4.61 -18.92
N VAL A 32 0.48 5.64 -19.53
CA VAL A 32 1.62 6.39 -18.99
C VAL A 32 1.09 7.68 -18.37
N VAL A 33 1.41 7.92 -17.11
CA VAL A 33 0.88 9.03 -16.32
C VAL A 33 1.98 9.84 -15.66
N GLU A 34 1.70 11.11 -15.41
CA GLU A 34 2.55 11.95 -14.59
C GLU A 34 2.16 11.80 -13.12
N THR A 35 3.13 11.51 -12.25
CA THR A 35 2.93 11.44 -10.80
C THR A 35 3.82 12.44 -10.06
N SER A 36 3.66 12.57 -8.75
CA SER A 36 4.58 13.37 -7.92
C SER A 36 6.00 12.80 -7.87
N LYS A 37 6.17 11.53 -8.25
CA LYS A 37 7.46 10.81 -8.26
C LYS A 37 8.11 10.77 -9.63
N GLY A 38 7.44 11.29 -10.66
CA GLY A 38 7.85 11.25 -12.05
C GLY A 38 6.82 10.56 -12.94
N VAL A 39 7.23 10.14 -14.13
CA VAL A 39 6.39 9.40 -15.06
C VAL A 39 6.33 7.94 -14.63
N GLU A 40 5.13 7.39 -14.60
CA GLU A 40 4.88 6.00 -14.22
C GLU A 40 3.95 5.32 -15.24
N CYS A 41 4.04 3.99 -15.35
CA CYS A 41 3.14 3.19 -16.16
C CYS A 41 2.16 2.44 -15.25
N GLY A 42 0.86 2.68 -15.45
CA GLY A 42 -0.21 2.01 -14.73
C GLY A 42 -1.18 1.34 -15.68
N PHE A 43 -2.32 0.91 -15.15
CA PHE A 43 -3.43 0.40 -15.94
C PHE A 43 -4.75 1.03 -15.46
N ALA A 44 -5.62 1.32 -16.42
CA ALA A 44 -6.96 1.83 -16.16
C ALA A 44 -7.78 0.80 -15.37
N SER A 45 -8.51 1.26 -14.38
CA SER A 45 -9.43 0.44 -13.57
C SER A 45 -10.85 0.97 -13.79
N GLY A 46 -11.47 0.52 -14.85
CA GLY A 46 -12.72 1.01 -15.40
C GLY A 46 -12.53 2.04 -16.51
N GLU A 47 -13.64 2.58 -16.96
CA GLU A 47 -13.72 3.60 -18.03
C GLU A 47 -13.67 5.03 -17.45
N ASN A 48 -13.52 6.02 -18.34
CA ASN A 48 -13.66 7.42 -17.97
C ASN A 48 -15.03 7.68 -17.35
N ARG A 49 -15.07 8.50 -16.30
CA ARG A 49 -16.33 8.87 -15.63
C ARG A 49 -16.31 10.30 -15.11
N ASN A 50 -17.49 10.89 -15.06
CA ASN A 50 -17.68 12.22 -14.49
C ASN A 50 -17.98 12.14 -13.00
N ILE A 51 -17.27 12.91 -12.19
CA ILE A 51 -17.54 13.02 -10.75
C ILE A 51 -17.77 14.50 -10.37
N PRO A 52 -18.53 14.77 -9.29
CA PRO A 52 -18.68 16.12 -8.77
C PRO A 52 -17.35 16.72 -8.33
N ASP A 53 -17.12 17.99 -8.64
CA ASP A 53 -15.89 18.71 -8.31
C ASP A 53 -15.59 18.72 -6.81
N SER A 54 -16.62 18.63 -5.96
CA SER A 54 -16.50 18.52 -4.51
C SER A 54 -15.81 17.24 -4.01
N LYS A 55 -15.70 16.22 -4.84
CA LYS A 55 -15.01 14.95 -4.53
C LYS A 55 -13.57 14.89 -5.05
N ILE A 56 -13.09 15.94 -5.69
CA ILE A 56 -11.77 16.00 -6.29
C ILE A 56 -10.80 16.61 -5.30
N VAL A 57 -9.72 15.90 -5.04
CA VAL A 57 -8.55 16.45 -4.36
C VAL A 57 -7.65 17.05 -5.45
N ALA A 58 -7.81 18.33 -5.70
CA ALA A 58 -7.06 19.05 -6.74
C ALA A 58 -5.61 19.35 -6.34
N PRO A 59 -4.69 19.50 -7.33
CA PRO A 59 -4.91 19.34 -8.77
C PRO A 59 -4.74 17.88 -9.20
N LEU A 60 -5.64 17.43 -10.11
CA LEU A 60 -5.48 16.12 -10.74
C LEU A 60 -4.23 16.12 -11.64
N LYS A 61 -3.43 15.08 -11.54
CA LYS A 61 -2.35 14.81 -12.49
C LYS A 61 -2.92 14.23 -13.78
N LYS A 62 -2.19 14.36 -14.88
CA LYS A 62 -2.69 14.00 -16.21
C LYS A 62 -2.22 12.62 -16.65
N VAL A 63 -3.08 11.94 -17.38
CA VAL A 63 -2.66 10.84 -18.26
C VAL A 63 -1.95 11.45 -19.46
N LEU A 64 -0.73 11.02 -19.72
CA LEU A 64 0.06 11.51 -20.84
C LEU A 64 -0.36 10.85 -22.15
N ARG A 65 -0.52 9.52 -22.13
CA ARG A 65 -0.89 8.70 -23.30
C ARG A 65 -1.14 7.24 -22.93
N SER A 66 -1.70 6.47 -23.85
CA SER A 66 -1.66 5.00 -23.80
C SER A 66 -0.23 4.49 -23.86
N ALA A 67 0.05 3.37 -23.21
CA ALA A 67 1.37 2.76 -23.22
C ALA A 67 1.64 2.07 -24.56
N THR A 68 2.83 2.27 -25.09
CA THR A 68 3.29 1.60 -26.30
C THR A 68 3.86 0.21 -25.98
N PRO A 69 3.99 -0.70 -26.96
CA PRO A 69 4.67 -1.99 -26.75
C PRO A 69 6.12 -1.84 -26.20
N SER A 70 6.80 -0.76 -26.58
CA SER A 70 8.14 -0.44 -26.04
C SER A 70 8.09 -0.08 -24.56
N ASP A 71 7.04 0.64 -24.11
CA ASP A 71 6.84 0.96 -22.68
C ASP A 71 6.60 -0.29 -21.86
N LEU A 72 5.77 -1.21 -22.38
CA LEU A 72 5.48 -2.49 -21.71
C LEU A 72 6.74 -3.34 -21.55
N LYS A 73 7.52 -3.44 -22.63
CA LYS A 73 8.81 -4.15 -22.59
C LYS A 73 9.76 -3.54 -21.54
N LYS A 74 9.80 -2.21 -21.46
CA LYS A 74 10.62 -1.50 -20.48
C LYS A 74 10.15 -1.78 -19.03
N VAL A 75 8.84 -1.85 -18.79
CA VAL A 75 8.29 -2.23 -17.48
C VAL A 75 8.76 -3.64 -17.11
N GLU A 76 8.60 -4.61 -18.01
CA GLU A 76 9.04 -6.00 -17.79
C GLU A 76 10.56 -6.11 -17.52
N GLU A 77 11.36 -5.35 -18.28
CA GLU A 77 12.81 -5.31 -18.07
C GLU A 77 13.17 -4.71 -16.72
N ASN A 78 12.46 -3.66 -16.28
CA ASN A 78 12.66 -3.06 -14.97
C ASN A 78 12.25 -4.02 -13.84
N GLU A 79 11.14 -4.76 -13.99
CA GLU A 79 10.72 -5.78 -13.02
C GLU A 79 11.78 -6.88 -12.87
N LYS A 80 12.31 -7.40 -13.99
CA LYS A 80 13.39 -8.40 -13.98
C LYS A 80 14.68 -7.86 -13.32
N LYS A 81 15.04 -6.61 -13.65
CA LYS A 81 16.19 -5.95 -13.03
C LYS A 81 16.00 -5.73 -11.54
N ALA A 82 14.77 -5.40 -11.10
CA ALA A 82 14.46 -5.22 -9.69
C ALA A 82 14.65 -6.51 -8.89
N LEU A 83 14.24 -7.66 -9.43
CA LEU A 83 14.47 -8.98 -8.80
C LEU A 83 15.97 -9.27 -8.64
N LEU A 84 16.77 -9.08 -9.72
CA LEU A 84 18.21 -9.28 -9.65
C LEU A 84 18.89 -8.29 -8.68
N ALA A 85 18.36 -7.07 -8.59
CA ALA A 85 18.86 -6.06 -7.66
C ALA A 85 18.52 -6.39 -6.21
N PHE A 86 17.39 -7.05 -5.99
CA PHE A 86 17.00 -7.55 -4.67
C PHE A 86 18.02 -8.58 -4.16
N ASP A 87 18.27 -9.64 -4.94
CA ASP A 87 19.22 -10.68 -4.58
C ASP A 87 20.62 -10.13 -4.33
N TYR A 88 21.10 -9.26 -5.22
CA TYR A 88 22.40 -8.61 -5.08
C TYR A 88 22.48 -7.75 -3.82
N CYS A 89 21.44 -6.97 -3.52
CA CYS A 89 21.40 -6.12 -2.33
C CYS A 89 21.40 -6.96 -1.04
N GLU A 90 20.65 -8.07 -0.97
CA GLU A 90 20.67 -8.98 0.18
C GLU A 90 22.07 -9.57 0.42
N GLU A 91 22.74 -9.94 -0.65
CA GLU A 91 24.13 -10.43 -0.56
C GLU A 91 25.07 -9.37 0.04
N GLN A 92 24.93 -8.09 -0.41
CA GLN A 92 25.75 -6.99 0.12
C GLN A 92 25.39 -6.64 1.58
N ILE A 93 24.10 -6.66 1.95
CA ILE A 93 23.65 -6.48 3.34
C ILE A 93 24.31 -7.52 4.24
N SER A 94 24.31 -8.78 3.82
CA SER A 94 24.95 -9.88 4.56
C SER A 94 26.46 -9.71 4.67
N LYS A 95 27.16 -9.31 3.59
CA LYS A 95 28.61 -9.07 3.59
C LYS A 95 29.03 -7.91 4.49
N LEU A 96 28.20 -6.87 4.56
CA LEU A 96 28.44 -5.69 5.40
C LEU A 96 27.97 -5.87 6.84
N GLY A 97 27.30 -6.97 7.15
CA GLY A 97 26.76 -7.26 8.49
C GLY A 97 25.74 -6.22 8.97
N LEU A 98 24.93 -5.66 8.05
CA LEU A 98 23.94 -4.65 8.39
C LEU A 98 22.70 -5.29 9.02
N ASP A 99 22.26 -4.74 10.17
CA ASP A 99 21.01 -5.16 10.84
C ASP A 99 19.80 -4.52 10.19
N MET A 100 19.48 -4.98 9.00
CA MET A 100 18.34 -4.56 8.19
C MET A 100 17.83 -5.71 7.33
N LYS A 101 16.51 -5.72 7.09
CA LYS A 101 15.85 -6.68 6.22
C LYS A 101 15.35 -5.96 4.97
N LEU A 102 15.81 -6.38 3.80
CA LEU A 102 15.28 -5.90 2.53
C LEU A 102 13.87 -6.46 2.31
N ILE A 103 12.95 -5.62 1.84
CA ILE A 103 11.54 -6.01 1.65
C ILE A 103 11.15 -5.97 0.18
N ASP A 104 11.54 -4.92 -0.56
CA ASP A 104 11.19 -4.77 -1.98
C ASP A 104 12.18 -3.84 -2.67
N VAL A 105 12.28 -3.96 -3.99
CA VAL A 105 13.04 -3.06 -4.86
C VAL A 105 12.16 -2.58 -6.00
N GLU A 106 12.04 -1.28 -6.16
CA GLU A 106 11.30 -0.66 -7.27
C GLU A 106 12.26 0.15 -8.15
N ILE A 107 12.09 0.03 -9.46
CA ILE A 107 12.81 0.84 -10.45
C ILE A 107 11.81 1.78 -11.10
N SER A 108 12.13 3.08 -11.15
CA SER A 108 11.29 4.08 -11.81
C SER A 108 11.11 3.75 -13.30
N PHE A 109 9.97 4.14 -13.87
CA PHE A 109 9.64 3.84 -15.28
C PHE A 109 10.71 4.34 -16.26
N ASP A 110 11.34 5.48 -15.99
CA ASP A 110 12.44 6.04 -16.77
C ASP A 110 13.79 5.33 -16.54
N SER A 111 13.83 4.38 -15.59
CA SER A 111 15.04 3.67 -15.11
C SER A 111 16.10 4.60 -14.48
N GLY A 112 15.73 5.85 -14.17
CA GLY A 112 16.63 6.87 -13.61
C GLY A 112 16.86 6.72 -12.10
N LYS A 113 16.04 5.91 -11.41
CA LYS A 113 16.08 5.74 -9.96
C LYS A 113 15.71 4.34 -9.53
N MET A 114 16.39 3.82 -8.51
CA MET A 114 16.07 2.57 -7.83
C MET A 114 15.77 2.85 -6.36
N LEU A 115 14.63 2.37 -5.86
CA LEU A 115 14.21 2.44 -4.47
C LEU A 115 14.33 1.07 -3.84
N PHE A 116 15.00 1.01 -2.71
CA PHE A 116 15.16 -0.19 -1.89
C PHE A 116 14.39 0.02 -0.58
N PHE A 117 13.34 -0.76 -0.36
CA PHE A 117 12.54 -0.69 0.84
C PHE A 117 13.06 -1.70 1.86
N PHE A 118 13.29 -1.25 3.08
CA PHE A 118 13.81 -2.11 4.14
C PHE A 118 13.16 -1.82 5.49
N THR A 119 13.23 -2.79 6.38
CA THR A 119 12.90 -2.65 7.80
C THR A 119 14.15 -2.86 8.67
N SER A 120 14.18 -2.19 9.81
CA SER A 120 15.19 -2.36 10.84
C SER A 120 14.63 -1.89 12.18
N ASP A 121 15.06 -2.52 13.28
CA ASP A 121 14.68 -2.12 14.63
C ASP A 121 15.39 -0.86 15.12
N GLY A 122 16.50 -0.50 14.49
CA GLY A 122 17.33 0.62 14.85
C GLY A 122 17.74 1.51 13.68
N ARG A 123 18.69 2.41 13.94
CA ARG A 123 19.32 3.23 12.92
C ARG A 123 20.46 2.45 12.26
N VAL A 124 20.37 2.26 10.95
CA VAL A 124 21.38 1.56 10.15
C VAL A 124 22.27 2.58 9.42
N ASP A 125 23.58 2.36 9.41
CA ASP A 125 24.49 3.11 8.56
C ASP A 125 24.68 2.36 7.23
N PHE A 126 23.91 2.76 6.25
CA PHE A 126 23.89 2.15 4.91
C PHE A 126 24.73 2.93 3.88
N ARG A 127 25.60 3.86 4.30
CA ARG A 127 26.39 4.70 3.37
C ARG A 127 27.27 3.88 2.43
N GLU A 128 27.88 2.82 2.92
CA GLU A 128 28.72 1.94 2.11
C GLU A 128 27.89 1.10 1.14
N LEU A 129 26.76 0.57 1.60
CA LEU A 129 25.80 -0.15 0.75
C LEU A 129 25.35 0.72 -0.43
N VAL A 130 24.98 1.99 -0.19
CA VAL A 130 24.58 2.92 -1.25
C VAL A 130 25.70 3.11 -2.27
N LYS A 131 26.95 3.24 -1.85
CA LYS A 131 28.11 3.39 -2.77
C LYS A 131 28.27 2.16 -3.66
N ILE A 132 28.18 0.97 -3.08
CA ILE A 132 28.30 -0.32 -3.81
C ILE A 132 27.18 -0.43 -4.84
N LEU A 133 25.93 -0.19 -4.43
CA LEU A 133 24.77 -0.25 -5.33
C LEU A 133 24.85 0.80 -6.44
N ALA A 134 25.24 2.03 -6.11
CA ALA A 134 25.39 3.10 -7.10
C ALA A 134 26.51 2.82 -8.11
N ALA A 135 27.63 2.25 -7.68
CA ALA A 135 28.72 1.84 -8.56
C ALA A 135 28.29 0.71 -9.53
N ASN A 136 27.50 -0.25 -9.04
CA ASN A 136 27.02 -1.39 -9.84
C ASN A 136 25.95 -0.99 -10.85
N TYR A 137 24.93 -0.23 -10.41
CA TYR A 137 23.77 0.09 -11.27
C TYR A 137 23.89 1.40 -12.03
N LYS A 138 24.84 2.25 -11.68
CA LYS A 138 25.08 3.59 -12.30
C LYS A 138 23.81 4.44 -12.35
N THR A 139 22.98 4.34 -11.34
CA THR A 139 21.64 4.92 -11.24
C THR A 139 21.49 5.54 -9.85
N ARG A 140 20.61 6.50 -9.69
CA ARG A 140 20.29 7.08 -8.37
C ARG A 140 19.69 6.02 -7.47
N ILE A 141 20.35 5.74 -6.34
CA ILE A 141 19.92 4.79 -5.34
C ILE A 141 19.27 5.54 -4.17
N GLU A 142 18.07 5.12 -3.80
CA GLU A 142 17.36 5.59 -2.61
C GLU A 142 17.03 4.40 -1.72
N LEU A 143 17.49 4.43 -0.46
CA LEU A 143 17.06 3.48 0.57
C LEU A 143 15.96 4.12 1.42
N ARG A 144 14.85 3.39 1.60
CA ARG A 144 13.70 3.86 2.35
C ARG A 144 13.34 2.88 3.45
N GLN A 145 13.53 3.29 4.69
CA GLN A 145 13.04 2.51 5.82
C GLN A 145 11.50 2.60 5.87
N ILE A 146 10.86 1.46 6.02
CA ILE A 146 9.40 1.34 6.14
C ILE A 146 9.02 0.73 7.47
N GLY A 147 7.79 0.99 7.91
CA GLY A 147 7.26 0.42 9.15
C GLY A 147 6.74 -1.00 8.94
N VAL A 148 6.63 -1.76 10.03
CA VAL A 148 6.15 -3.17 10.01
C VAL A 148 4.75 -3.35 9.38
N ARG A 149 3.90 -2.32 9.40
CA ARG A 149 2.60 -2.38 8.73
C ARG A 149 2.73 -2.17 7.22
N ASP A 150 3.65 -1.31 6.79
CA ASP A 150 3.95 -1.11 5.37
C ASP A 150 4.63 -2.35 4.78
N GLU A 151 5.51 -3.01 5.56
CA GLU A 151 6.04 -4.34 5.22
C GLU A 151 4.90 -5.34 5.01
N ALA A 152 4.00 -5.49 5.98
CA ALA A 152 2.85 -6.38 5.85
C ALA A 152 1.95 -6.02 4.66
N LYS A 153 1.80 -4.72 4.35
CA LYS A 153 1.05 -4.24 3.18
C LYS A 153 1.71 -4.65 1.86
N LEU A 154 3.05 -4.57 1.77
CA LEU A 154 3.82 -4.94 0.56
C LEU A 154 3.85 -6.45 0.35
N LEU A 155 4.08 -7.23 1.41
CA LEU A 155 4.13 -8.69 1.34
C LEU A 155 2.74 -9.31 1.13
N GLY A 156 1.69 -8.63 1.59
CA GLY A 156 0.33 -9.16 1.55
C GLY A 156 0.11 -10.31 2.53
N GLY A 157 -1.02 -11.00 2.42
CA GLY A 157 -1.36 -12.16 3.23
C GLY A 157 -2.79 -12.13 3.76
N LEU A 158 -3.14 -13.11 4.58
CA LEU A 158 -4.46 -13.27 5.19
C LEU A 158 -4.42 -12.89 6.67
N GLY A 159 -5.44 -12.14 7.09
CA GLY A 159 -5.68 -11.86 8.50
C GLY A 159 -6.26 -13.06 9.25
N ILE A 160 -6.39 -12.96 10.56
CA ILE A 160 -7.05 -13.99 11.40
C ILE A 160 -8.51 -14.22 11.02
N CYS A 161 -9.14 -13.29 10.32
CA CYS A 161 -10.50 -13.38 9.77
C CYS A 161 -10.57 -14.15 8.44
N GLY A 162 -9.44 -14.64 7.90
CA GLY A 162 -9.37 -15.33 6.62
C GLY A 162 -9.47 -14.42 5.39
N GLN A 163 -9.56 -13.10 5.59
CA GLN A 163 -9.58 -12.11 4.50
C GLN A 163 -8.18 -11.55 4.26
N PRO A 164 -7.86 -11.09 3.03
CA PRO A 164 -6.63 -10.36 2.76
C PRO A 164 -6.49 -9.15 3.69
N PHE A 165 -5.25 -8.78 4.03
CA PHE A 165 -4.98 -7.69 4.96
C PHE A 165 -5.74 -6.41 4.60
N CYS A 166 -6.41 -5.80 5.58
CA CYS A 166 -7.12 -4.53 5.40
C CYS A 166 -6.20 -3.44 4.82
N CYS A 167 -4.94 -3.40 5.27
CA CYS A 167 -3.94 -2.44 4.81
C CYS A 167 -3.53 -2.62 3.34
N SER A 168 -3.65 -3.82 2.78
CA SER A 168 -3.36 -4.06 1.37
C SER A 168 -4.57 -3.83 0.46
N ARG A 169 -5.81 -3.92 1.00
CA ARG A 169 -7.03 -3.82 0.21
C ARG A 169 -7.64 -2.43 0.15
N PHE A 170 -8.02 -1.87 1.29
CA PHE A 170 -8.88 -0.68 1.33
C PHE A 170 -8.49 0.33 2.41
N LEU A 171 -7.76 -0.08 3.44
CA LEU A 171 -7.46 0.80 4.57
C LEU A 171 -6.11 1.48 4.35
N ASP A 172 -6.15 2.73 3.94
CA ASP A 172 -4.95 3.54 3.65
C ASP A 172 -4.64 4.57 4.74
N ASP A 173 -5.66 5.04 5.45
CA ASP A 173 -5.51 5.96 6.58
C ASP A 173 -5.57 5.21 7.90
N PHE A 174 -4.50 5.29 8.68
CA PHE A 174 -4.35 4.56 9.93
C PHE A 174 -4.51 5.50 11.11
N GLN A 175 -5.69 5.45 11.71
CA GLN A 175 -5.97 6.13 12.95
C GLN A 175 -5.39 5.36 14.15
N PRO A 176 -5.07 6.02 15.26
CA PRO A 176 -4.61 5.37 16.49
C PRO A 176 -5.62 4.33 16.99
N VAL A 177 -5.12 3.15 17.33
CA VAL A 177 -5.91 2.04 17.88
C VAL A 177 -5.57 1.86 19.36
N SER A 178 -6.57 1.63 20.20
CA SER A 178 -6.40 1.39 21.63
C SER A 178 -6.92 0.01 22.05
N ILE A 179 -6.38 -0.51 23.16
CA ILE A 179 -6.86 -1.76 23.77
C ILE A 179 -8.31 -1.61 24.25
N LYS A 180 -8.74 -0.38 24.58
CA LYS A 180 -10.13 -0.08 24.96
C LYS A 180 -11.10 -0.49 23.85
N MET A 181 -10.76 -0.20 22.58
CA MET A 181 -11.57 -0.61 21.43
C MET A 181 -11.73 -2.14 21.35
N ALA A 182 -10.66 -2.90 21.61
CA ALA A 182 -10.74 -4.35 21.64
C ALA A 182 -11.69 -4.87 22.73
N LYS A 183 -11.70 -4.22 23.91
CA LYS A 183 -12.66 -4.55 25.00
C LYS A 183 -14.11 -4.25 24.61
N GLU A 184 -14.34 -3.07 24.03
CA GLU A 184 -15.68 -2.64 23.61
C GLU A 184 -16.25 -3.52 22.49
N GLN A 185 -15.37 -4.13 21.68
CA GLN A 185 -15.72 -5.10 20.64
C GLN A 185 -15.75 -6.55 21.14
N GLY A 186 -15.70 -6.77 22.46
CA GLY A 186 -15.84 -8.09 23.07
C GLY A 186 -14.66 -9.03 22.85
N LEU A 187 -13.50 -8.52 22.41
CA LEU A 187 -12.33 -9.35 22.21
C LEU A 187 -11.63 -9.68 23.53
N SER A 188 -11.16 -10.92 23.63
CA SER A 188 -10.29 -11.35 24.73
C SER A 188 -9.04 -10.47 24.80
N LEU A 189 -8.58 -10.15 26.02
CA LEU A 189 -7.38 -9.37 26.27
C LEU A 189 -6.06 -10.13 25.98
N ASN A 190 -6.14 -11.28 25.34
CA ASN A 190 -4.95 -11.99 24.87
C ASN A 190 -4.35 -11.25 23.65
N PRO A 191 -3.09 -10.78 23.70
CA PRO A 191 -2.41 -10.07 22.61
C PRO A 191 -2.54 -10.77 21.26
N VAL A 192 -2.53 -12.08 21.21
CA VAL A 192 -2.68 -12.88 19.99
C VAL A 192 -4.04 -12.65 19.30
N LYS A 193 -5.07 -12.27 20.07
CA LYS A 193 -6.44 -12.08 19.55
C LYS A 193 -6.73 -10.68 19.01
N PHE A 194 -5.91 -9.68 19.38
CA PHE A 194 -6.09 -8.31 18.92
C PHE A 194 -4.87 -7.71 18.22
N SER A 195 -3.79 -8.49 18.06
CA SER A 195 -2.63 -8.11 17.24
C SER A 195 -2.79 -8.61 15.81
N GLY A 196 -2.47 -7.75 14.86
CA GLY A 196 -2.36 -8.13 13.45
C GLY A 196 -1.05 -8.85 13.16
N SER A 197 -0.94 -9.43 11.99
CA SER A 197 0.29 -10.10 11.50
C SER A 197 1.52 -9.18 11.47
N CYS A 198 1.31 -7.86 11.44
CA CYS A 198 2.37 -6.86 11.56
C CYS A 198 2.84 -6.61 13.02
N GLY A 199 2.37 -7.38 14.01
CA GLY A 199 2.71 -7.21 15.43
C GLY A 199 2.09 -6.00 16.12
N ARG A 200 1.36 -5.12 15.41
CA ARG A 200 0.63 -4.00 15.98
C ARG A 200 -0.83 -4.35 16.20
N LEU A 201 -1.55 -3.53 16.98
CA LEU A 201 -3.01 -3.69 17.13
C LEU A 201 -3.69 -3.70 15.77
N MET A 202 -4.70 -4.58 15.63
CA MET A 202 -5.45 -4.74 14.38
C MET A 202 -6.11 -3.43 13.96
N CYS A 203 -5.87 -2.99 12.73
CA CYS A 203 -6.41 -1.74 12.20
C CYS A 203 -7.93 -1.77 12.00
N CYS A 204 -8.52 -2.95 11.81
CA CYS A 204 -9.98 -3.11 11.73
C CYS A 204 -10.69 -2.72 13.03
N LEU A 205 -10.05 -2.81 14.20
CA LEU A 205 -10.63 -2.36 15.46
C LEU A 205 -11.08 -0.89 15.40
N LYS A 206 -10.24 0.00 14.85
CA LYS A 206 -10.65 1.41 14.68
C LYS A 206 -11.64 1.57 13.53
N TYR A 207 -11.48 0.82 12.46
CA TYR A 207 -12.38 0.88 11.31
C TYR A 207 -13.82 0.53 11.67
N GLU A 208 -13.99 -0.45 12.57
CA GLU A 208 -15.29 -0.95 13.01
C GLU A 208 -15.83 -0.27 14.28
N GLN A 209 -15.00 0.56 14.96
CA GLN A 209 -15.31 1.13 16.27
C GLN A 209 -16.65 1.86 16.31
N ASP A 210 -16.91 2.72 15.36
CA ASP A 210 -18.12 3.55 15.34
C ASP A 210 -19.40 2.68 15.22
N ALA A 211 -19.32 1.57 14.48
CA ALA A 211 -20.41 0.60 14.36
C ALA A 211 -20.65 -0.14 15.69
N TYR A 212 -19.60 -0.57 16.38
CA TYR A 212 -19.72 -1.21 17.69
C TYR A 212 -20.23 -0.23 18.76
N GLU A 213 -19.77 1.01 18.80
CA GLU A 213 -20.29 2.03 19.72
C GLU A 213 -21.77 2.26 19.51
N TYR A 214 -22.22 2.40 18.26
CA TYR A 214 -23.63 2.53 17.95
C TYR A 214 -24.44 1.30 18.40
N LEU A 215 -24.01 0.10 18.02
CA LEU A 215 -24.71 -1.14 18.39
C LEU A 215 -24.79 -1.34 19.91
N ASN A 216 -23.69 -1.09 20.63
CA ASN A 216 -23.66 -1.18 22.08
C ASN A 216 -24.58 -0.16 22.77
N SER A 217 -24.85 1.00 22.12
CA SER A 217 -25.76 2.00 22.67
C SER A 217 -27.24 1.59 22.58
N ILE A 218 -27.62 0.75 21.63
CA ILE A 218 -29.00 0.32 21.39
C ILE A 218 -29.26 -1.12 21.84
N THR A 219 -28.21 -1.89 22.15
CA THR A 219 -28.31 -3.28 22.57
C THR A 219 -28.33 -3.36 24.11
N PRO A 220 -29.18 -4.19 24.73
CA PRO A 220 -29.15 -4.40 26.16
C PRO A 220 -27.78 -4.88 26.64
N SER A 221 -27.36 -4.40 27.81
CA SER A 221 -26.08 -4.81 28.41
C SER A 221 -26.05 -6.30 28.74
N PRO A 222 -24.90 -6.98 28.66
CA PRO A 222 -24.79 -8.38 29.10
C PRO A 222 -25.30 -8.59 30.52
N GLY A 223 -26.15 -9.59 30.72
CA GLY A 223 -26.79 -9.89 32.02
C GLY A 223 -28.05 -9.10 32.33
N SER A 224 -28.48 -8.17 31.46
CA SER A 224 -29.78 -7.51 31.62
C SER A 224 -30.93 -8.45 31.29
N ILE A 225 -32.03 -8.31 32.03
CA ILE A 225 -33.29 -9.03 31.74
C ILE A 225 -33.98 -8.28 30.60
N VAL A 226 -34.26 -8.97 29.51
CA VAL A 226 -34.97 -8.43 28.36
C VAL A 226 -36.26 -9.17 28.13
N LYS A 227 -37.30 -8.48 27.65
CA LYS A 227 -38.56 -9.08 27.22
C LYS A 227 -38.49 -9.29 25.70
N THR A 228 -38.64 -10.52 25.28
CA THR A 228 -38.73 -10.87 23.85
C THR A 228 -40.18 -11.04 23.41
N PRO A 229 -40.48 -11.00 22.08
CA PRO A 229 -41.85 -11.30 21.61
C PRO A 229 -42.38 -12.66 22.02
N ASP A 230 -41.48 -13.61 22.26
CA ASP A 230 -41.79 -14.99 22.62
C ASP A 230 -41.76 -15.26 24.13
N GLY A 231 -41.55 -14.25 24.97
CA GLY A 231 -41.62 -14.34 26.45
C GLY A 231 -40.41 -13.73 27.17
#